data_79832a95b51c38a274f193ac83ac7cc9
#
_entry.id   79832a95b51c38a274f193ac83ac7cc9
#
_cell.length_a   1.000
_cell.length_b   1.000
_cell.length_c   1.000
_cell.angle_alpha   90.00
_cell.angle_beta   90.00
_cell.angle_gamma   90.00
#
_symmetry.space_group_name_H-M   'P 1'
#
loop_
_entity.id
_entity.type
_entity.pdbx_description
1 polymer ?
#
loop_
_entity_poly.entity_id
_entity_poly.type
_entity_poly.pdbx_seq_one_letter_code
_entity_poly.pdbx_strand_id
1 'polypeptide(L)'
;MTEIGAHVPAEDPLAAALERGADVVQVFLSNPQSWKAPKEREDAEALLASDVGIYVHAPYLVNVVSPNNRVRIPSRKILQQTADAAAAIGARGLIVHGGHLTDEAEPMQEGYVRWRKALESLDTEVPILIENTAGGDRAMARRLDVLAELWAEIGDLGPGFCLDTCHAWAGGEPLDEVVGRTIEITGKIDLVHGNDSKDGFDSRRDRHQNLGRGEIDDDALAVAILGSGAPVVVETPGEAEEQAADIAWLRDRL
;
A
#
# COMPACT_ATOMS: atom_id res chain seq x y z
N MET A 1 -6.27 -5.33 19.81
CA MET A 1 -6.10 -6.44 18.85
C MET A 1 -5.79 -5.81 17.51
N THR A 2 -4.92 -6.40 16.72
CA THR A 2 -4.62 -5.95 15.36
C THR A 2 -5.87 -6.07 14.49
N GLU A 3 -6.25 -5.00 13.80
CA GLU A 3 -7.36 -5.00 12.85
C GLU A 3 -6.91 -5.72 11.57
N ILE A 4 -7.72 -6.65 11.06
CA ILE A 4 -7.38 -7.45 9.88
C ILE A 4 -8.54 -7.38 8.89
N GLY A 5 -8.22 -7.21 7.61
CA GLY A 5 -9.21 -7.17 6.55
C GLY A 5 -8.63 -7.44 5.17
N ALA A 6 -9.32 -7.00 4.13
CA ALA A 6 -8.99 -7.33 2.76
C ALA A 6 -9.19 -6.15 1.79
N HIS A 7 -8.50 -6.21 0.65
CA HIS A 7 -8.85 -5.40 -0.52
C HIS A 7 -10.12 -5.96 -1.15
N VAL A 8 -11.15 -5.13 -1.27
CA VAL A 8 -12.49 -5.54 -1.68
C VAL A 8 -13.01 -4.73 -2.87
N PRO A 9 -14.01 -5.26 -3.61
CA PRO A 9 -14.73 -4.48 -4.61
C PRO A 9 -15.35 -3.22 -4.02
N ALA A 10 -15.29 -2.12 -4.77
CA ALA A 10 -15.73 -0.81 -4.29
C ALA A 10 -17.26 -0.61 -4.31
N GLU A 11 -18.02 -1.52 -4.87
CA GLU A 11 -19.48 -1.41 -5.03
C GLU A 11 -20.21 -1.38 -3.69
N ASP A 12 -19.87 -2.30 -2.77
CA ASP A 12 -20.42 -2.36 -1.41
C ASP A 12 -19.33 -2.84 -0.43
N PRO A 13 -18.43 -1.95 0.01
CA PRO A 13 -17.32 -2.33 0.87
C PRO A 13 -17.76 -2.87 2.25
N LEU A 14 -18.90 -2.39 2.78
CA LEU A 14 -19.38 -2.82 4.10
C LEU A 14 -19.96 -4.23 4.05
N ALA A 15 -20.72 -4.56 3.02
CA ALA A 15 -21.17 -5.93 2.80
C ALA A 15 -19.99 -6.87 2.56
N ALA A 16 -19.01 -6.44 1.76
CA ALA A 16 -17.79 -7.19 1.50
C ALA A 16 -16.94 -7.42 2.76
N ALA A 17 -16.88 -6.45 3.68
CA ALA A 17 -16.24 -6.60 4.99
C ALA A 17 -16.94 -7.66 5.84
N LEU A 18 -18.27 -7.58 5.92
CA LEU A 18 -19.08 -8.54 6.69
C LEU A 18 -18.90 -9.98 6.16
N GLU A 19 -18.92 -10.16 4.85
CA GLU A 19 -18.77 -11.47 4.22
C GLU A 19 -17.42 -12.14 4.55
N ARG A 20 -16.36 -11.34 4.69
CA ARG A 20 -15.00 -11.79 5.01
C ARG A 20 -14.70 -11.80 6.51
N GLY A 21 -15.61 -11.27 7.32
CA GLY A 21 -15.34 -11.02 8.73
C GLY A 21 -14.20 -10.01 8.96
N ALA A 22 -14.07 -9.03 8.10
CA ALA A 22 -12.99 -8.05 8.10
C ALA A 22 -13.27 -6.87 9.06
N ASP A 23 -12.25 -6.40 9.76
CA ASP A 23 -12.30 -5.20 10.61
C ASP A 23 -12.01 -3.93 9.81
N VAL A 24 -11.23 -4.07 8.74
CA VAL A 24 -10.84 -3.00 7.82
C VAL A 24 -10.98 -3.46 6.38
N VAL A 25 -11.19 -2.52 5.45
CA VAL A 25 -11.18 -2.81 4.01
C VAL A 25 -10.36 -1.79 3.26
N GLN A 26 -9.81 -2.22 2.14
CA GLN A 26 -9.17 -1.34 1.15
C GLN A 26 -9.95 -1.40 -0.16
N VAL A 27 -10.08 -0.26 -0.82
CA VAL A 27 -10.78 -0.14 -2.11
C VAL A 27 -10.03 0.73 -3.09
N PHE A 28 -10.25 0.51 -4.39
CA PHE A 28 -9.99 1.51 -5.43
C PHE A 28 -11.25 2.37 -5.65
N LEU A 29 -11.13 3.68 -5.58
CA LEU A 29 -12.26 4.60 -5.84
C LEU A 29 -12.46 4.90 -7.33
N SER A 30 -11.56 4.44 -8.19
CA SER A 30 -11.65 4.49 -9.64
C SER A 30 -10.95 3.29 -10.26
N ASN A 31 -11.13 3.06 -11.57
CA ASN A 31 -10.40 1.99 -12.24
C ASN A 31 -8.88 2.21 -12.09
N PRO A 32 -8.13 1.25 -11.47
CA PRO A 32 -6.71 1.41 -11.16
C PRO A 32 -5.79 1.55 -12.38
N GLN A 33 -6.28 1.22 -13.57
CA GLN A 33 -5.58 1.36 -14.84
C GLN A 33 -6.05 2.59 -15.66
N SER A 34 -6.68 3.56 -15.02
CA SER A 34 -7.27 4.72 -15.70
C SER A 34 -6.89 6.04 -15.02
N TRP A 35 -6.72 7.08 -15.82
CA TRP A 35 -6.55 8.47 -15.36
C TRP A 35 -7.88 9.18 -15.03
N LYS A 36 -8.98 8.43 -14.95
CA LYS A 36 -10.28 9.01 -14.59
C LYS A 36 -10.35 9.25 -13.09
N ALA A 37 -10.80 10.46 -12.73
CA ALA A 37 -11.05 10.80 -11.34
C ALA A 37 -12.09 9.87 -10.70
N PRO A 38 -11.99 9.63 -9.39
CA PRO A 38 -13.07 9.02 -8.62
C PRO A 38 -14.38 9.78 -8.83
N LYS A 39 -15.49 9.06 -8.76
CA LYS A 39 -16.82 9.67 -8.71
C LYS A 39 -17.25 9.85 -7.27
N GLU A 40 -18.10 10.83 -7.03
CA GLU A 40 -18.81 10.97 -5.76
C GLU A 40 -19.58 9.68 -5.44
N ARG A 41 -19.50 9.24 -4.17
CA ARG A 41 -20.13 8.01 -3.71
C ARG A 41 -21.46 8.29 -3.04
N GLU A 42 -22.50 7.55 -3.45
CA GLU A 42 -23.85 7.65 -2.86
C GLU A 42 -23.89 7.09 -1.43
N ASP A 43 -22.98 6.18 -1.08
CA ASP A 43 -22.86 5.54 0.23
C ASP A 43 -21.84 6.21 1.19
N ALA A 44 -21.32 7.40 0.83
CA ALA A 44 -20.29 8.09 1.62
C ALA A 44 -20.68 8.28 3.10
N GLU A 45 -21.94 8.66 3.37
CA GLU A 45 -22.43 8.84 4.74
C GLU A 45 -22.43 7.52 5.54
N ALA A 46 -22.77 6.39 4.88
CA ALA A 46 -22.75 5.08 5.51
C ALA A 46 -21.32 4.62 5.83
N LEU A 47 -20.38 4.89 4.92
CA LEU A 47 -18.95 4.60 5.12
C LEU A 47 -18.37 5.41 6.29
N LEU A 48 -18.67 6.72 6.34
CA LEU A 48 -18.27 7.62 7.43
C LEU A 48 -18.82 7.18 8.80
N ALA A 49 -20.03 6.62 8.84
CA ALA A 49 -20.71 6.20 10.07
C ALA A 49 -20.34 4.76 10.49
N SER A 50 -19.56 4.04 9.69
CA SER A 50 -19.22 2.64 9.94
C SER A 50 -18.07 2.51 10.94
N ASP A 51 -18.09 1.43 11.73
CA ASP A 51 -16.97 1.00 12.56
C ASP A 51 -15.86 0.30 11.74
N VAL A 52 -16.16 -0.12 10.48
CA VAL A 52 -15.17 -0.72 9.57
C VAL A 52 -14.17 0.35 9.12
N GLY A 53 -12.88 0.12 9.35
CA GLY A 53 -11.84 1.03 8.88
C GLY A 53 -11.71 0.98 7.35
N ILE A 54 -11.67 2.16 6.72
CA ILE A 54 -11.56 2.26 5.26
C ILE A 54 -10.15 2.73 4.89
N TYR A 55 -9.51 2.03 3.98
CA TYR A 55 -8.30 2.44 3.29
C TYR A 55 -8.56 2.58 1.80
N VAL A 56 -7.85 3.47 1.14
CA VAL A 56 -7.98 3.69 -0.30
C VAL A 56 -6.64 3.47 -0.96
N HIS A 57 -6.61 2.69 -2.03
CA HIS A 57 -5.40 2.54 -2.84
C HIS A 57 -5.47 3.47 -4.06
N ALA A 58 -4.41 4.21 -4.32
CA ALA A 58 -4.28 5.05 -5.52
C ALA A 58 -4.16 4.19 -6.78
N PRO A 59 -4.59 4.67 -7.96
CA PRO A 59 -4.42 3.93 -9.21
C PRO A 59 -2.95 3.55 -9.47
N TYR A 60 -2.70 2.35 -9.98
CA TYR A 60 -1.36 1.82 -10.31
C TYR A 60 -0.56 2.70 -11.29
N LEU A 61 -1.27 3.52 -12.08
CA LEU A 61 -0.63 4.46 -13.03
C LEU A 61 0.10 5.61 -12.34
N VAL A 62 -0.18 5.85 -11.06
CA VAL A 62 0.43 6.95 -10.30
C VAL A 62 1.92 6.73 -10.17
N ASN A 63 2.70 7.66 -10.72
CA ASN A 63 4.15 7.74 -10.56
C ASN A 63 4.56 9.20 -10.46
N VAL A 64 4.53 9.73 -9.24
CA VAL A 64 4.82 11.15 -8.94
C VAL A 64 6.29 11.52 -9.15
N VAL A 65 7.18 10.53 -9.28
CA VAL A 65 8.62 10.72 -9.49
C VAL A 65 9.04 10.61 -10.95
N SER A 66 8.12 10.21 -11.84
CA SER A 66 8.45 10.03 -13.26
C SER A 66 9.16 11.24 -13.86
N PRO A 67 10.26 11.06 -14.62
CA PRO A 67 10.90 12.14 -15.37
C PRO A 67 9.98 12.70 -16.46
N ASN A 68 9.04 11.90 -16.94
CA ASN A 68 8.11 12.29 -17.98
C ASN A 68 6.93 13.12 -17.41
N ASN A 69 6.85 14.38 -17.80
CA ASN A 69 5.75 15.27 -17.41
C ASN A 69 4.36 14.77 -17.81
N ARG A 70 4.26 13.95 -18.88
CA ARG A 70 2.98 13.36 -19.31
C ARG A 70 2.48 12.26 -18.37
N VAL A 71 3.35 11.76 -17.49
CA VAL A 71 3.02 10.83 -16.43
C VAL A 71 2.96 11.56 -15.09
N ARG A 72 4.00 12.32 -14.73
CA ARG A 72 4.12 12.98 -13.42
C ARG A 72 3.00 13.98 -13.12
N ILE A 73 2.64 14.83 -14.10
CA ILE A 73 1.60 15.84 -13.88
C ILE A 73 0.22 15.20 -13.69
N PRO A 74 -0.24 14.27 -14.56
CA PRO A 74 -1.47 13.51 -14.30
C PRO A 74 -1.44 12.72 -13.00
N SER A 75 -0.27 12.13 -12.62
CA SER A 75 -0.12 11.41 -11.35
C SER A 75 -0.45 12.27 -10.14
N ARG A 76 0.11 13.48 -10.07
CA ARG A 76 -0.17 14.42 -8.98
C ARG A 76 -1.63 14.84 -8.95
N LYS A 77 -2.21 15.08 -10.13
CA LYS A 77 -3.63 15.46 -10.24
C LYS A 77 -4.55 14.33 -9.75
N ILE A 78 -4.33 13.10 -10.20
CA ILE A 78 -5.19 11.97 -9.81
C ILE A 78 -4.98 11.62 -8.33
N LEU A 79 -3.76 11.76 -7.81
CA LEU A 79 -3.48 11.56 -6.39
C LEU A 79 -4.28 12.54 -5.52
N GLN A 80 -4.30 13.85 -5.87
CA GLN A 80 -5.14 14.83 -5.18
C GLN A 80 -6.62 14.46 -5.26
N GLN A 81 -7.13 14.16 -6.45
CA GLN A 81 -8.54 13.80 -6.63
C GLN A 81 -8.93 12.52 -5.87
N THR A 82 -7.98 11.57 -5.73
CA THR A 82 -8.20 10.36 -4.93
C THR A 82 -8.17 10.68 -3.44
N ALA A 83 -7.29 11.59 -3.00
CA ALA A 83 -7.24 12.06 -1.61
C ALA A 83 -8.55 12.80 -1.21
N ASP A 84 -9.06 13.66 -2.09
CA ASP A 84 -10.34 14.35 -1.87
C ASP A 84 -11.49 13.35 -1.71
N ALA A 85 -11.54 12.34 -2.59
CA ALA A 85 -12.57 11.30 -2.54
C ALA A 85 -12.40 10.36 -1.32
N ALA A 86 -11.16 10.08 -0.92
CA ALA A 86 -10.85 9.31 0.29
C ALA A 86 -11.27 10.05 1.56
N ALA A 87 -11.04 11.36 1.61
CA ALA A 87 -11.51 12.21 2.72
C ALA A 87 -13.04 12.21 2.82
N ALA A 88 -13.75 12.25 1.70
CA ALA A 88 -15.21 12.25 1.67
C ALA A 88 -15.85 10.99 2.26
N ILE A 89 -15.12 9.88 2.35
CA ILE A 89 -15.59 8.61 2.94
C ILE A 89 -14.90 8.28 4.28
N GLY A 90 -14.13 9.21 4.84
CA GLY A 90 -13.43 9.01 6.11
C GLY A 90 -12.31 7.98 6.06
N ALA A 91 -11.63 7.86 4.93
CA ALA A 91 -10.51 6.92 4.80
C ALA A 91 -9.40 7.22 5.81
N ARG A 92 -8.86 6.16 6.43
CA ARG A 92 -7.78 6.23 7.41
C ARG A 92 -6.39 6.39 6.76
N GLY A 93 -6.27 6.13 5.47
CA GLY A 93 -5.06 6.30 4.69
C GLY A 93 -5.28 6.13 3.19
N LEU A 94 -4.45 6.78 2.41
CA LEU A 94 -4.36 6.64 0.96
C LEU A 94 -3.01 6.01 0.61
N ILE A 95 -3.04 4.76 0.16
CA ILE A 95 -1.86 3.99 -0.23
C ILE A 95 -1.44 4.38 -1.64
N VAL A 96 -0.16 4.55 -1.84
CA VAL A 96 0.43 4.85 -3.14
C VAL A 96 1.81 4.22 -3.27
N HIS A 97 2.06 3.51 -4.36
CA HIS A 97 3.38 2.95 -4.65
C HIS A 97 4.48 4.02 -4.65
N GLY A 98 5.67 3.68 -4.18
CA GLY A 98 6.82 4.59 -4.15
C GLY A 98 7.22 5.18 -5.51
N GLY A 99 6.76 4.58 -6.61
CA GLY A 99 7.09 5.01 -7.96
C GLY A 99 8.54 4.71 -8.36
N HIS A 100 8.90 5.06 -9.59
CA HIS A 100 10.23 4.76 -10.13
C HIS A 100 10.68 5.77 -11.19
N LEU A 101 11.99 5.92 -11.32
CA LEU A 101 12.61 6.64 -12.44
C LEU A 101 12.73 5.70 -13.65
N THR A 102 12.45 6.25 -14.84
CA THR A 102 12.55 5.52 -16.13
C THR A 102 13.78 5.91 -16.94
N ASP A 103 14.48 6.97 -16.55
CA ASP A 103 15.72 7.44 -17.20
C ASP A 103 16.91 6.98 -16.35
N GLU A 104 17.74 6.11 -16.92
CA GLU A 104 18.93 5.57 -16.24
C GLU A 104 20.00 6.64 -15.96
N ALA A 105 20.03 7.71 -16.72
CA ALA A 105 21.00 8.80 -16.55
C ALA A 105 20.61 9.78 -15.43
N GLU A 106 19.35 9.76 -15.00
CA GLU A 106 18.85 10.69 -13.98
C GLU A 106 19.28 10.24 -12.57
N PRO A 107 19.86 11.12 -11.72
CA PRO A 107 20.17 10.76 -10.32
C PRO A 107 18.91 10.36 -9.53
N MET A 108 19.04 9.38 -8.61
CA MET A 108 17.93 8.96 -7.71
C MET A 108 17.40 10.13 -6.88
N GLN A 109 18.25 11.07 -6.48
CA GLN A 109 17.91 12.29 -5.75
C GLN A 109 16.76 13.09 -6.41
N GLU A 110 16.69 13.11 -7.74
CA GLU A 110 15.61 13.79 -8.45
C GLU A 110 14.24 13.18 -8.17
N GLY A 111 14.19 11.85 -7.96
CA GLY A 111 12.99 11.15 -7.53
C GLY A 111 12.56 11.56 -6.12
N TYR A 112 13.50 11.63 -5.18
CA TYR A 112 13.23 12.05 -3.80
C TYR A 112 12.70 13.48 -3.74
N VAL A 113 13.35 14.41 -4.45
CA VAL A 113 12.90 15.81 -4.56
C VAL A 113 11.50 15.91 -5.21
N ARG A 114 11.18 15.03 -6.17
CA ARG A 114 9.84 15.00 -6.78
C ARG A 114 8.78 14.49 -5.82
N TRP A 115 9.11 13.52 -4.96
CA TRP A 115 8.23 13.09 -3.88
C TRP A 115 7.98 14.24 -2.90
N ARG A 116 9.02 14.93 -2.42
CA ARG A 116 8.85 16.12 -1.57
C ARG A 116 7.88 17.11 -2.20
N LYS A 117 8.10 17.50 -3.46
CA LYS A 117 7.21 18.42 -4.18
C LYS A 117 5.79 17.89 -4.38
N ALA A 118 5.62 16.57 -4.45
CA ALA A 118 4.29 15.98 -4.53
C ALA A 118 3.56 16.12 -3.20
N LEU A 119 4.19 15.77 -2.08
CA LEU A 119 3.61 15.90 -0.74
C LEU A 119 3.34 17.36 -0.37
N GLU A 120 4.27 18.28 -0.61
CA GLU A 120 4.08 19.72 -0.38
C GLU A 120 2.93 20.33 -1.18
N SER A 121 2.57 19.74 -2.32
CA SER A 121 1.48 20.22 -3.19
C SER A 121 0.14 19.57 -2.90
N LEU A 122 0.09 18.52 -2.09
CA LEU A 122 -1.18 17.88 -1.71
C LEU A 122 -1.87 18.67 -0.60
N ASP A 123 -3.16 18.90 -0.82
CA ASP A 123 -4.07 19.51 0.17
C ASP A 123 -5.01 18.41 0.69
N THR A 124 -4.63 17.74 1.77
CA THR A 124 -5.40 16.62 2.33
C THR A 124 -5.08 16.39 3.80
N GLU A 125 -6.09 16.00 4.57
CA GLU A 125 -5.92 15.49 5.93
C GLU A 125 -5.81 13.95 5.98
N VAL A 126 -6.09 13.26 4.84
CA VAL A 126 -5.91 11.80 4.76
C VAL A 126 -4.42 11.48 4.69
N PRO A 127 -3.90 10.65 5.61
CA PRO A 127 -2.51 10.22 5.58
C PRO A 127 -2.14 9.56 4.25
N ILE A 128 -1.04 9.99 3.65
CA ILE A 128 -0.47 9.35 2.45
C ILE A 128 0.50 8.27 2.90
N LEU A 129 0.19 7.01 2.57
CA LEU A 129 0.99 5.85 2.91
C LEU A 129 1.79 5.41 1.67
N ILE A 130 3.10 5.62 1.71
CA ILE A 130 3.98 5.17 0.62
C ILE A 130 4.20 3.67 0.79
N GLU A 131 3.98 2.92 -0.29
CA GLU A 131 4.12 1.47 -0.29
C GLU A 131 5.42 1.04 -0.96
N ASN A 132 6.09 0.01 -0.38
CA ASN A 132 7.20 -0.65 -1.05
C ASN A 132 6.72 -1.43 -2.29
N THR A 133 7.64 -1.72 -3.22
CA THR A 133 7.32 -2.35 -4.50
C THR A 133 8.21 -3.56 -4.78
N ALA A 134 7.70 -4.56 -5.47
CA ALA A 134 8.43 -5.81 -5.78
C ALA A 134 9.58 -5.60 -6.77
N GLY A 135 9.40 -4.76 -7.78
CA GLY A 135 10.30 -4.64 -8.91
C GLY A 135 10.77 -3.22 -9.21
N GLY A 136 11.61 -3.12 -10.25
CA GLY A 136 12.18 -1.85 -10.71
C GLY A 136 13.52 -1.52 -10.05
N ASP A 137 14.59 -1.46 -10.85
CA ASP A 137 15.94 -1.16 -10.33
C ASP A 137 16.07 0.28 -9.81
N ARG A 138 15.16 1.15 -10.24
CA ARG A 138 15.13 2.58 -9.89
C ARG A 138 13.83 2.96 -9.17
N ALA A 139 13.23 2.00 -8.47
CA ALA A 139 12.06 2.25 -7.63
C ALA A 139 12.46 2.93 -6.32
N MET A 140 11.63 3.88 -5.87
CA MET A 140 11.93 4.70 -4.68
C MET A 140 11.74 3.95 -3.36
N ALA A 141 11.00 2.86 -3.35
CA ALA A 141 10.66 2.12 -2.13
C ALA A 141 10.79 0.59 -2.28
N ARG A 142 11.55 0.09 -3.27
CA ARG A 142 11.80 -1.35 -3.40
C ARG A 142 12.80 -1.85 -2.38
N ARG A 143 13.93 -1.12 -2.23
CA ARG A 143 15.02 -1.48 -1.32
C ARG A 143 15.01 -0.56 -0.10
N LEU A 144 15.26 -1.11 1.08
CA LEU A 144 15.26 -0.33 2.32
C LEU A 144 16.36 0.73 2.38
N ASP A 145 17.50 0.52 1.72
CA ASP A 145 18.53 1.54 1.59
C ASP A 145 18.06 2.75 0.76
N VAL A 146 17.34 2.49 -0.35
CA VAL A 146 16.72 3.54 -1.16
C VAL A 146 15.58 4.22 -0.42
N LEU A 147 14.79 3.45 0.33
CA LEU A 147 13.74 3.99 1.20
C LEU A 147 14.30 4.94 2.26
N ALA A 148 15.45 4.62 2.85
CA ALA A 148 16.10 5.48 3.84
C ALA A 148 16.50 6.84 3.25
N GLU A 149 17.04 6.85 2.02
CA GLU A 149 17.36 8.10 1.31
C GLU A 149 16.09 8.90 0.96
N LEU A 150 15.02 8.22 0.54
CA LEU A 150 13.72 8.86 0.33
C LEU A 150 13.22 9.50 1.62
N TRP A 151 13.25 8.74 2.73
CA TRP A 151 12.74 9.23 4.03
C TRP A 151 13.58 10.37 4.61
N ALA A 152 14.89 10.37 4.36
CA ALA A 152 15.75 11.51 4.69
C ALA A 152 15.33 12.81 3.98
N GLU A 153 14.74 12.70 2.77
CA GLU A 153 14.23 13.85 2.01
C GLU A 153 12.82 14.28 2.43
N ILE A 154 11.93 13.34 2.78
CA ILE A 154 10.48 13.63 2.92
C ILE A 154 9.94 13.41 4.33
N GLY A 155 10.68 12.80 5.24
CA GLY A 155 10.17 12.37 6.55
C GLY A 155 9.64 13.51 7.42
N ASP A 156 10.17 14.72 7.28
CA ASP A 156 9.71 15.94 7.95
C ASP A 156 8.30 16.39 7.52
N LEU A 157 7.82 15.92 6.36
CA LEU A 157 6.45 16.17 5.86
C LEU A 157 5.43 15.17 6.42
N GLY A 158 5.88 14.14 7.17
CA GLY A 158 5.02 13.19 7.87
C GLY A 158 4.27 12.18 6.99
N PRO A 159 4.84 11.67 5.87
CA PRO A 159 4.19 10.55 5.18
C PRO A 159 4.18 9.32 6.08
N GLY A 160 3.16 8.47 5.90
CA GLY A 160 3.12 7.13 6.47
C GLY A 160 3.72 6.09 5.52
N PHE A 161 3.83 4.86 6.02
CA PHE A 161 4.37 3.74 5.26
C PHE A 161 3.43 2.53 5.28
N CYS A 162 3.21 1.93 4.12
CA CYS A 162 2.55 0.66 3.94
C CYS A 162 3.59 -0.40 3.59
N LEU A 163 3.71 -1.45 4.42
CA LEU A 163 4.60 -2.57 4.17
C LEU A 163 3.85 -3.70 3.46
N ASP A 164 4.16 -3.98 2.20
CA ASP A 164 3.72 -5.19 1.53
C ASP A 164 4.79 -6.29 1.67
N THR A 165 4.37 -7.45 2.21
CA THR A 165 5.27 -8.58 2.51
C THR A 165 5.68 -9.34 1.25
N CYS A 166 4.79 -9.50 0.27
CA CYS A 166 5.12 -10.06 -1.04
C CYS A 166 6.12 -9.17 -1.79
N HIS A 167 5.89 -7.85 -1.77
CA HIS A 167 6.80 -6.90 -2.40
C HIS A 167 8.18 -6.87 -1.72
N ALA A 168 8.24 -6.94 -0.40
CA ALA A 168 9.50 -7.02 0.33
C ALA A 168 10.30 -8.27 -0.06
N TRP A 169 9.65 -9.44 -0.02
CA TRP A 169 10.24 -10.72 -0.43
C TRP A 169 10.70 -10.71 -1.89
N ALA A 170 9.81 -10.34 -2.80
CA ALA A 170 10.13 -10.26 -4.23
C ALA A 170 11.14 -9.14 -4.54
N GLY A 171 11.17 -8.09 -3.73
CA GLY A 171 12.14 -7.00 -3.79
C GLY A 171 13.52 -7.36 -3.29
N GLY A 172 13.69 -8.50 -2.60
CA GLY A 172 14.96 -8.99 -2.07
C GLY A 172 15.29 -8.43 -0.67
N GLU A 173 14.27 -8.08 0.13
CA GLU A 173 14.44 -7.73 1.55
C GLU A 173 14.07 -8.93 2.44
N PRO A 174 14.98 -9.39 3.33
CA PRO A 174 14.71 -10.51 4.24
C PRO A 174 13.56 -10.16 5.21
N LEU A 175 12.55 -11.05 5.32
CA LEU A 175 11.36 -10.77 6.11
C LEU A 175 11.58 -10.78 7.62
N ASP A 176 12.59 -11.49 8.10
CA ASP A 176 12.98 -11.52 9.52
C ASP A 176 13.54 -10.18 10.01
N GLU A 177 14.07 -9.34 9.12
CA GLU A 177 14.61 -8.02 9.43
C GLU A 177 13.72 -6.86 8.98
N VAL A 178 12.79 -7.09 8.03
CA VAL A 178 12.10 -6.02 7.29
C VAL A 178 11.30 -5.09 8.19
N VAL A 179 10.60 -5.61 9.20
CA VAL A 179 9.78 -4.79 10.11
C VAL A 179 10.66 -3.86 10.93
N GLY A 180 11.70 -4.39 11.57
CA GLY A 180 12.62 -3.60 12.41
C GLY A 180 13.31 -2.50 11.60
N ARG A 181 13.90 -2.86 10.46
CA ARG A 181 14.58 -1.91 9.57
C ARG A 181 13.65 -0.85 9.00
N THR A 182 12.42 -1.24 8.65
CA THR A 182 11.42 -0.27 8.18
C THR A 182 11.08 0.73 9.28
N ILE A 183 10.83 0.28 10.51
CA ILE A 183 10.53 1.16 11.65
C ILE A 183 11.72 2.09 11.96
N GLU A 184 12.96 1.60 11.86
CA GLU A 184 14.16 2.45 12.03
C GLU A 184 14.21 3.59 11.00
N ILE A 185 13.74 3.35 9.76
CA ILE A 185 13.74 4.32 8.67
C ILE A 185 12.54 5.28 8.78
N THR A 186 11.33 4.73 8.94
CA THR A 186 10.07 5.47 8.79
C THR A 186 9.48 5.93 10.13
N GLY A 187 10.00 5.42 11.25
CA GLY A 187 9.49 5.64 12.59
C GLY A 187 8.33 4.72 12.97
N LYS A 188 7.54 4.25 12.03
CA LYS A 188 6.42 3.33 12.21
C LYS A 188 5.99 2.71 10.87
N ILE A 189 5.22 1.63 10.95
CA ILE A 189 4.43 1.10 9.84
C ILE A 189 2.96 1.44 10.13
N ASP A 190 2.26 2.05 9.18
CA ASP A 190 0.88 2.50 9.35
C ASP A 190 -0.13 1.47 8.86
N LEU A 191 0.24 0.64 7.90
CA LEU A 191 -0.55 -0.44 7.31
C LEU A 191 0.38 -1.55 6.86
N VAL A 192 -0.09 -2.79 6.90
CA VAL A 192 0.60 -3.93 6.28
C VAL A 192 -0.30 -4.51 5.18
N HIS A 193 0.20 -4.65 3.96
CA HIS A 193 -0.36 -5.55 2.98
C HIS A 193 0.20 -6.95 3.23
N GLY A 194 -0.64 -7.81 3.82
CA GLY A 194 -0.28 -9.17 4.24
C GLY A 194 -0.45 -10.15 3.10
N ASN A 195 0.58 -10.36 2.29
CA ASN A 195 0.54 -11.17 1.09
C ASN A 195 1.68 -12.19 1.07
N ASP A 196 1.36 -13.47 0.74
CA ASP A 196 2.37 -14.45 0.35
C ASP A 196 2.76 -14.26 -1.12
N SER A 197 3.82 -14.90 -1.58
CA SER A 197 4.35 -14.76 -2.93
C SER A 197 4.28 -16.06 -3.72
N LYS A 198 3.87 -15.98 -4.99
CA LYS A 198 3.98 -17.11 -5.95
C LYS A 198 5.41 -17.36 -6.41
N ASP A 199 6.32 -16.40 -6.20
CA ASP A 199 7.67 -16.45 -6.71
C ASP A 199 8.69 -16.45 -5.55
N GLY A 200 9.85 -17.01 -5.82
CA GLY A 200 10.96 -17.05 -4.86
C GLY A 200 11.54 -15.67 -4.54
N PHE A 201 12.41 -15.65 -3.53
CA PHE A 201 13.11 -14.47 -3.05
C PHE A 201 13.86 -13.72 -4.16
N ASP A 202 13.80 -12.38 -4.15
CA ASP A 202 14.39 -11.44 -5.14
C ASP A 202 13.94 -11.70 -6.59
N SER A 203 12.75 -12.26 -6.76
CA SER A 203 12.17 -12.54 -8.09
C SER A 203 11.83 -11.28 -8.88
N ARG A 204 11.62 -10.16 -8.20
CA ARG A 204 11.17 -8.86 -8.75
C ARG A 204 9.79 -8.90 -9.41
N ARG A 205 8.99 -9.91 -9.04
CA ARG A 205 7.65 -10.15 -9.59
C ARG A 205 6.62 -9.91 -8.51
N ASP A 206 5.71 -9.00 -8.80
CA ASP A 206 4.53 -8.74 -8.01
C ASP A 206 3.45 -9.78 -8.38
N ARG A 207 3.42 -10.89 -7.62
CA ARG A 207 2.42 -11.95 -7.79
C ARG A 207 2.01 -12.51 -6.43
N HIS A 208 0.97 -11.94 -5.86
CA HIS A 208 0.42 -12.35 -4.59
C HIS A 208 -0.11 -13.78 -4.60
N GLN A 209 0.01 -14.46 -3.46
CA GLN A 209 -0.58 -15.77 -3.15
C GLN A 209 -1.30 -15.69 -1.80
N ASN A 210 -2.28 -16.59 -1.61
CA ASN A 210 -2.93 -16.77 -0.31
C ASN A 210 -1.93 -17.21 0.74
N LEU A 211 -2.14 -16.78 1.97
CA LEU A 211 -1.24 -16.99 3.09
C LEU A 211 -1.00 -18.48 3.35
N GLY A 212 0.26 -18.87 3.48
CA GLY A 212 0.68 -20.25 3.64
C GLY A 212 0.51 -21.14 2.41
N ARG A 213 0.38 -20.54 1.22
CA ARG A 213 0.25 -21.27 -0.06
C ARG A 213 1.29 -20.83 -1.10
N GLY A 214 2.20 -19.96 -0.74
CA GLY A 214 3.25 -19.43 -1.61
C GLY A 214 4.62 -19.97 -1.30
N GLU A 215 5.63 -19.18 -1.61
CA GLU A 215 7.05 -19.54 -1.49
C GLU A 215 7.68 -18.98 -0.19
N ILE A 216 6.95 -18.17 0.59
CA ILE A 216 7.45 -17.60 1.83
C ILE A 216 7.20 -18.58 2.97
N ASP A 217 8.19 -18.76 3.84
CA ASP A 217 8.02 -19.56 5.05
C ASP A 217 6.91 -18.99 5.94
N ASP A 218 5.99 -19.84 6.41
CA ASP A 218 4.78 -19.44 7.14
C ASP A 218 5.07 -18.65 8.42
N ASP A 219 6.12 -19.05 9.17
CA ASP A 219 6.48 -18.40 10.43
C ASP A 219 7.12 -17.02 10.15
N ALA A 220 7.99 -16.94 9.15
CA ALA A 220 8.59 -15.67 8.72
C ALA A 220 7.55 -14.71 8.18
N LEU A 221 6.57 -15.20 7.41
CA LEU A 221 5.47 -14.42 6.87
C LEU A 221 4.58 -13.87 8.01
N ALA A 222 4.18 -14.71 8.95
CA ALA A 222 3.36 -14.31 10.09
C ALA A 222 4.06 -13.23 10.94
N VAL A 223 5.36 -13.41 11.22
CA VAL A 223 6.17 -12.44 11.97
C VAL A 223 6.25 -11.11 11.21
N ALA A 224 6.46 -11.13 9.90
CA ALA A 224 6.54 -9.91 9.10
C ALA A 224 5.19 -9.16 9.03
N ILE A 225 4.08 -9.89 8.92
CA ILE A 225 2.74 -9.29 8.86
C ILE A 225 2.32 -8.72 10.21
N LEU A 226 2.47 -9.48 11.29
CA LEU A 226 1.94 -9.13 12.60
C LEU A 226 2.93 -8.35 13.49
N GLY A 227 4.21 -8.37 13.14
CA GLY A 227 5.29 -7.86 13.98
C GLY A 227 5.27 -6.36 14.25
N SER A 228 4.64 -5.57 13.39
CA SER A 228 4.49 -4.12 13.59
C SER A 228 3.30 -3.75 14.49
N GLY A 229 2.30 -4.64 14.62
CA GLY A 229 1.02 -4.36 15.27
C GLY A 229 0.11 -3.40 14.48
N ALA A 230 0.50 -2.97 13.29
CA ALA A 230 -0.33 -2.15 12.41
C ALA A 230 -1.55 -2.92 11.89
N PRO A 231 -2.61 -2.25 11.42
CA PRO A 231 -3.68 -2.89 10.68
C PRO A 231 -3.16 -3.67 9.47
N VAL A 232 -3.85 -4.76 9.11
CA VAL A 232 -3.46 -5.64 8.01
C VAL A 232 -4.56 -5.70 6.97
N VAL A 233 -4.22 -5.58 5.71
CA VAL A 233 -5.08 -5.81 4.55
C VAL A 233 -4.47 -6.90 3.69
N VAL A 234 -5.20 -7.99 3.41
CA VAL A 234 -4.79 -8.98 2.42
C VAL A 234 -5.26 -8.55 1.02
N GLU A 235 -4.37 -8.69 0.05
CA GLU A 235 -4.65 -8.46 -1.38
C GLU A 235 -4.49 -9.75 -2.18
N THR A 236 -4.76 -10.84 -1.50
CA THR A 236 -4.60 -12.20 -1.99
C THR A 236 -5.63 -12.55 -3.06
N PRO A 237 -5.28 -13.45 -4.00
CA PRO A 237 -6.20 -13.85 -5.06
C PRO A 237 -7.39 -14.66 -4.53
N GLY A 238 -8.45 -14.68 -5.30
CA GLY A 238 -9.69 -15.43 -5.01
C GLY A 238 -10.85 -14.51 -4.65
N GLU A 239 -11.93 -15.14 -4.25
CA GLU A 239 -13.17 -14.47 -3.86
C GLU A 239 -13.22 -14.29 -2.33
N ALA A 240 -14.41 -13.99 -1.80
CA ALA A 240 -14.61 -13.72 -0.38
C ALA A 240 -14.18 -14.87 0.55
N GLU A 241 -14.41 -16.11 0.14
CA GLU A 241 -14.10 -17.30 0.94
C GLU A 241 -12.59 -17.48 1.13
N GLU A 242 -11.80 -17.29 0.06
CA GLU A 242 -10.34 -17.40 0.12
C GLU A 242 -9.75 -16.29 0.99
N GLN A 243 -10.22 -15.04 0.83
CA GLN A 243 -9.76 -13.92 1.65
C GLN A 243 -10.20 -14.06 3.12
N ALA A 244 -11.39 -14.59 3.39
CA ALA A 244 -11.82 -14.91 4.76
C ALA A 244 -10.93 -15.98 5.39
N ALA A 245 -10.47 -16.97 4.62
CA ALA A 245 -9.51 -17.96 5.09
C ALA A 245 -8.14 -17.36 5.42
N ASP A 246 -7.66 -16.41 4.63
CA ASP A 246 -6.41 -15.67 4.92
C ASP A 246 -6.54 -14.82 6.20
N ILE A 247 -7.67 -14.14 6.38
CA ILE A 247 -7.97 -13.40 7.62
C ILE A 247 -8.00 -14.35 8.83
N ALA A 248 -8.61 -15.52 8.71
CA ALA A 248 -8.61 -16.54 9.76
C ALA A 248 -7.20 -17.06 10.04
N TRP A 249 -6.39 -17.31 9.00
CA TRP A 249 -5.00 -17.74 9.12
C TRP A 249 -4.16 -16.75 9.96
N LEU A 250 -4.37 -15.45 9.79
CA LEU A 250 -3.72 -14.41 10.60
C LEU A 250 -4.25 -14.39 12.05
N ARG A 251 -5.57 -14.49 12.24
CA ARG A 251 -6.19 -14.47 13.58
C ARG A 251 -5.77 -15.64 14.45
N ASP A 252 -5.55 -16.79 13.85
CA ASP A 252 -5.07 -17.99 14.55
C ASP A 252 -3.62 -17.85 15.06
N ARG A 253 -2.89 -16.81 14.62
CA ARG A 253 -1.49 -16.53 14.96
C ARG A 253 -1.31 -15.28 15.85
N LEU A 254 -2.40 -14.59 16.22
CA LEU A 254 -2.42 -13.51 17.20
C LEU A 254 -2.48 -14.04 18.64
#